data_db79091d37a6cb0281348cd82097d818
#
_entry.id   db79091d37a6cb0281348cd82097d818
#
_cell.length_a   1.000
_cell.length_b   1.000
_cell.length_c   1.000
_cell.angle_alpha   90.00
_cell.angle_beta   90.00
_cell.angle_gamma   90.00
#
_symmetry.space_group_name_H-M   'P 1'
#
loop_
_entity.id
_entity.type
_entity.pdbx_description
1 polymer ?
#
loop_
_entity_poly.entity_id
_entity_poly.type
_entity_poly.pdbx_seq_one_letter_code
_entity_poly.pdbx_strand_id
1 'polypeptide(L)'
;DLVNHLPVMITPTWVSSRSTPIALPDLLAYLVAVPDLDQAAGRVFDTGGPDAVTYEQIMRCYGGLVGRRPRILAVPVLTPRLSSRWLRFVTSVPTNVARALVEGLEHDFVADDAAIRQLVPRRLMGLEEAVRVAVEADNRHEVVARWVEGAIVCRNFHPEYGYYAMRAGAEAYGEATPDAVFRTVCTIGGERGYFFANLLWS
;
A
#
# COMPACT_ATOMS: atom_id res chain seq x y z
N ASP A 1 -4.00 -7.69 2.02
CA ASP A 1 -3.56 -9.09 1.92
C ASP A 1 -3.89 -9.92 3.16
N LEU A 2 -3.39 -9.60 4.39
CA LEU A 2 -3.57 -10.41 5.60
C LEU A 2 -5.05 -10.71 5.90
N VAL A 3 -5.89 -9.69 5.94
CA VAL A 3 -7.34 -9.81 6.22
C VAL A 3 -8.06 -10.62 5.13
N ASN A 4 -7.59 -10.55 3.89
CA ASN A 4 -8.21 -11.25 2.77
C ASN A 4 -7.91 -12.76 2.77
N HIS A 5 -6.78 -13.17 3.32
CA HIS A 5 -6.33 -14.58 3.23
C HIS A 5 -6.48 -15.35 4.54
N LEU A 6 -6.52 -14.68 5.71
CA LEU A 6 -6.51 -15.33 7.00
C LEU A 6 -7.79 -15.09 7.80
N PRO A 7 -8.56 -16.16 8.12
CA PRO A 7 -9.72 -16.05 9.02
C PRO A 7 -9.29 -15.84 10.49
N VAL A 8 -8.09 -16.30 10.84
CA VAL A 8 -7.48 -16.12 12.16
C VAL A 8 -6.07 -15.58 11.95
N MET A 9 -5.77 -14.43 12.52
CA MET A 9 -4.47 -13.79 12.46
C MET A 9 -3.80 -13.82 13.83
N ILE A 10 -2.62 -14.44 13.88
CA ILE A 10 -1.72 -14.35 15.03
C ILE A 10 -0.80 -13.17 14.78
N THR A 11 -0.92 -12.13 15.59
CA THR A 11 -0.15 -10.88 15.41
C THR A 11 0.76 -10.64 16.60
N PRO A 12 1.93 -10.02 16.39
CA PRO A 12 2.76 -9.52 17.48
C PRO A 12 2.09 -8.37 18.21
N THR A 13 2.67 -7.96 19.34
CA THR A 13 2.16 -6.85 20.18
C THR A 13 2.07 -5.51 19.45
N TRP A 14 2.86 -5.28 18.41
CA TRP A 14 2.80 -4.04 17.63
C TRP A 14 1.43 -3.76 16.98
N VAL A 15 0.54 -4.75 16.91
CA VAL A 15 -0.83 -4.52 16.42
C VAL A 15 -1.60 -3.50 17.26
N SER A 16 -1.19 -3.29 18.51
CA SER A 16 -1.74 -2.29 19.43
C SER A 16 -1.07 -0.92 19.36
N SER A 17 0.03 -0.76 18.60
CA SER A 17 0.66 0.54 18.38
C SER A 17 -0.27 1.47 17.62
N ARG A 18 -0.22 2.76 18.00
CA ARG A 18 -1.14 3.78 17.48
C ARG A 18 -0.49 4.56 16.33
N SER A 19 -1.30 4.93 15.37
CA SER A 19 -0.92 5.84 14.29
C SER A 19 -2.08 6.76 13.93
N THR A 20 -1.79 7.82 13.21
CA THR A 20 -2.79 8.75 12.63
C THR A 20 -2.79 8.61 11.10
N PRO A 21 -3.36 7.52 10.55
CA PRO A 21 -3.34 7.30 9.11
C PRO A 21 -4.11 8.39 8.38
N ILE A 22 -3.49 9.00 7.38
CA ILE A 22 -4.12 10.01 6.54
C ILE A 22 -4.63 9.39 5.24
N ALA A 23 -5.81 9.80 4.78
CA ALA A 23 -6.33 9.40 3.48
C ALA A 23 -5.47 9.97 2.35
N LEU A 24 -5.19 9.18 1.30
CA LEU A 24 -4.39 9.62 0.15
C LEU A 24 -4.92 10.91 -0.49
N PRO A 25 -6.23 11.11 -0.73
CA PRO A 25 -6.75 12.37 -1.27
C PRO A 25 -6.46 13.57 -0.37
N ASP A 26 -6.47 13.39 0.96
CA ASP A 26 -6.17 14.45 1.91
C ASP A 26 -4.69 14.81 1.90
N LEU A 27 -3.81 13.82 1.85
CA LEU A 27 -2.37 14.05 1.71
C LEU A 27 -2.04 14.77 0.41
N LEU A 28 -2.61 14.33 -0.71
CA LEU A 28 -2.43 14.97 -2.01
C LEU A 28 -2.89 16.42 -2.00
N ALA A 29 -4.00 16.71 -1.34
CA ALA A 29 -4.46 18.09 -1.23
C ALA A 29 -3.51 18.98 -0.41
N TYR A 30 -2.88 18.47 0.65
CA TYR A 30 -1.81 19.19 1.34
C TYR A 30 -0.59 19.41 0.44
N LEU A 31 -0.16 18.38 -0.29
CA LEU A 31 0.99 18.49 -1.20
C LEU A 31 0.77 19.48 -2.33
N VAL A 32 -0.46 19.64 -2.81
CA VAL A 32 -0.83 20.63 -3.83
C VAL A 32 -0.93 22.05 -3.24
N ALA A 33 -1.46 22.19 -2.02
CA ALA A 33 -1.69 23.50 -1.44
C ALA A 33 -0.42 24.14 -0.86
N VAL A 34 0.46 23.36 -0.24
CA VAL A 34 1.65 23.87 0.49
C VAL A 34 2.63 24.65 -0.38
N PRO A 35 2.96 24.26 -1.63
CA PRO A 35 3.89 25.00 -2.47
C PRO A 35 3.49 26.44 -2.77
N ASP A 36 2.19 26.74 -2.75
CA ASP A 36 1.66 28.08 -3.07
C ASP A 36 1.61 29.00 -1.83
N LEU A 37 2.09 28.53 -0.67
CA LEU A 37 2.03 29.26 0.59
C LEU A 37 3.42 29.74 1.03
N ASP A 38 3.67 31.03 0.96
CA ASP A 38 4.93 31.64 1.42
C ASP A 38 5.29 31.27 2.88
N GLN A 39 4.25 31.13 3.71
CA GLN A 39 4.39 30.75 5.12
C GLN A 39 4.89 29.32 5.34
N ALA A 40 4.86 28.48 4.31
CA ALA A 40 5.34 27.11 4.35
C ALA A 40 6.83 26.99 3.97
N ALA A 41 7.41 28.03 3.39
CA ALA A 41 8.77 27.99 2.88
C ALA A 41 9.80 27.66 4.00
N GLY A 42 10.64 26.66 3.73
CA GLY A 42 11.70 26.23 4.65
C GLY A 42 11.18 25.51 5.91
N ARG A 43 9.91 25.13 5.99
CA ARG A 43 9.31 24.45 7.14
C ARG A 43 9.02 22.98 6.84
N VAL A 44 9.03 22.18 7.89
CA VAL A 44 8.59 20.78 7.87
C VAL A 44 7.27 20.67 8.64
N PHE A 45 6.33 19.93 8.12
CA PHE A 45 5.03 19.71 8.74
C PHE A 45 4.75 18.22 8.88
N ASP A 46 4.32 17.81 10.05
CA ASP A 46 3.72 16.49 10.21
C ASP A 46 2.30 16.51 9.64
N THR A 47 1.89 15.39 9.03
CA THR A 47 0.54 15.23 8.50
C THR A 47 -0.06 13.93 9.04
N GLY A 48 -1.28 14.01 9.53
CA GLY A 48 -2.02 12.87 10.05
C GLY A 48 -3.51 12.96 9.72
N GLY A 49 -4.20 11.82 9.81
CA GLY A 49 -5.65 11.77 9.79
C GLY A 49 -6.25 12.25 11.12
N PRO A 50 -7.59 12.41 11.20
CA PRO A 50 -8.25 12.90 12.39
C PRO A 50 -8.27 11.89 13.54
N ASP A 51 -8.10 10.60 13.22
CA ASP A 51 -8.25 9.50 14.17
C ASP A 51 -6.88 8.90 14.52
N ALA A 52 -6.56 8.88 15.83
CA ALA A 52 -5.43 8.11 16.35
C ALA A 52 -5.90 6.68 16.65
N VAL A 53 -5.53 5.73 15.78
CA VAL A 53 -6.04 4.35 15.79
C VAL A 53 -4.91 3.33 15.85
N THR A 54 -5.24 2.13 16.35
CA THR A 54 -4.31 0.99 16.32
C THR A 54 -4.38 0.25 14.99
N TYR A 55 -3.32 -0.50 14.67
CA TYR A 55 -3.32 -1.37 13.48
C TYR A 55 -4.43 -2.43 13.54
N GLU A 56 -4.76 -2.90 14.73
CA GLU A 56 -5.91 -3.79 14.93
C GLU A 56 -7.22 -3.13 14.49
N GLN A 57 -7.45 -1.88 14.89
CA GLN A 57 -8.64 -1.13 14.50
C GLN A 57 -8.72 -0.92 12.98
N ILE A 58 -7.58 -0.62 12.33
CA ILE A 58 -7.51 -0.49 10.87
C ILE A 58 -7.88 -1.82 10.19
N MET A 59 -7.31 -2.95 10.65
CA MET A 59 -7.62 -4.27 10.09
C MET A 59 -9.08 -4.68 10.30
N ARG A 60 -9.66 -4.36 11.47
CA ARG A 60 -11.09 -4.62 11.74
C ARG A 60 -12.01 -3.75 10.89
N CYS A 61 -11.67 -2.47 10.71
CA CYS A 61 -12.40 -1.55 9.85
C CYS A 61 -12.42 -2.05 8.39
N TYR A 62 -11.24 -2.37 7.85
CA TYR A 62 -11.12 -2.95 6.51
C TYR A 62 -11.92 -4.25 6.38
N GLY A 63 -11.76 -5.17 7.34
CA GLY A 63 -12.49 -6.45 7.35
C GLY A 63 -14.00 -6.25 7.32
N GLY A 64 -14.52 -5.29 8.09
CA GLY A 64 -15.96 -4.96 8.09
C GLY A 64 -16.45 -4.51 6.71
N LEU A 65 -15.67 -3.68 6.01
CA LEU A 65 -16.02 -3.16 4.69
C LEU A 65 -15.99 -4.23 3.58
N VAL A 66 -15.07 -5.20 3.68
CA VAL A 66 -14.98 -6.31 2.71
C VAL A 66 -15.78 -7.56 3.12
N GLY A 67 -16.65 -7.43 4.14
CA GLY A 67 -17.50 -8.52 4.61
C GLY A 67 -16.76 -9.63 5.36
N ARG A 68 -15.56 -9.39 5.87
CA ARG A 68 -14.73 -10.34 6.62
C ARG A 68 -14.60 -9.91 8.08
N ARG A 69 -14.56 -10.89 8.99
CA ARG A 69 -14.38 -10.65 10.43
C ARG A 69 -13.21 -11.46 10.96
N PRO A 70 -11.96 -11.03 10.69
CA PRO A 70 -10.79 -11.77 11.13
C PRO A 70 -10.72 -11.81 12.66
N ARG A 71 -10.38 -12.96 13.23
CA ARG A 71 -10.03 -13.07 14.64
C ARG A 71 -8.57 -12.72 14.81
N ILE A 72 -8.29 -11.60 15.49
CA ILE A 72 -6.94 -11.12 15.73
C ILE A 72 -6.54 -11.55 17.14
N LEU A 73 -5.46 -12.33 17.24
CA LEU A 73 -4.88 -12.79 18.49
C LEU A 73 -3.47 -12.20 18.62
N ALA A 74 -3.32 -11.23 19.51
CA ALA A 74 -2.02 -10.67 19.82
C ALA A 74 -1.22 -11.63 20.73
N VAL A 75 0.01 -12.00 20.33
CA VAL A 75 0.88 -12.87 21.11
C VAL A 75 2.17 -12.12 21.46
N PRO A 76 2.59 -12.13 22.75
CA PRO A 76 3.72 -11.33 23.24
C PRO A 76 5.10 -11.86 22.81
N VAL A 77 5.19 -13.03 22.19
CA VAL A 77 6.46 -13.78 22.04
C VAL A 77 7.03 -13.76 20.60
N LEU A 78 6.40 -13.07 19.65
CA LEU A 78 6.94 -13.01 18.31
C LEU A 78 8.07 -11.97 18.23
N THR A 79 9.33 -12.44 18.20
CA THR A 79 10.46 -11.58 17.91
C THR A 79 10.34 -10.99 16.50
N PRO A 80 10.91 -9.80 16.21
CA PRO A 80 10.87 -9.18 14.87
C PRO A 80 11.35 -10.12 13.76
N ARG A 81 12.32 -11.00 14.07
CA ARG A 81 12.83 -12.02 13.12
C ARG A 81 11.83 -13.12 12.80
N LEU A 82 11.06 -13.56 13.79
CA LEU A 82 10.03 -14.60 13.57
C LEU A 82 8.81 -13.98 12.85
N SER A 83 8.44 -12.77 13.22
CA SER A 83 7.36 -11.98 12.59
C SER A 83 7.64 -11.73 11.11
N SER A 84 8.88 -11.33 10.74
CA SER A 84 9.24 -11.08 9.35
C SER A 84 9.27 -12.37 8.50
N ARG A 85 9.64 -13.51 9.10
CA ARG A 85 9.57 -14.81 8.39
C ARG A 85 8.14 -15.25 8.14
N TRP A 86 7.25 -15.03 9.11
CA TRP A 86 5.84 -15.35 8.98
C TRP A 86 5.16 -14.47 7.91
N LEU A 87 5.46 -13.17 7.88
CA LEU A 87 4.97 -12.25 6.86
C LEU A 87 5.32 -12.72 5.43
N ARG A 88 6.49 -13.33 5.22
CA ARG A 88 6.89 -13.86 3.91
C ARG A 88 5.95 -14.94 3.36
N PHE A 89 5.28 -15.69 4.22
CA PHE A 89 4.32 -16.72 3.79
C PHE A 89 2.92 -16.17 3.53
N VAL A 90 2.63 -14.97 4.01
CA VAL A 90 1.27 -14.43 4.04
C VAL A 90 1.13 -13.16 3.19
N THR A 91 2.24 -12.54 2.81
CA THR A 91 2.24 -11.32 1.99
C THR A 91 3.21 -11.41 0.83
N SER A 92 2.90 -10.69 -0.26
CA SER A 92 3.79 -10.52 -1.41
C SER A 92 4.92 -9.51 -1.17
N VAL A 93 4.99 -8.90 0.03
CA VAL A 93 5.97 -7.86 0.36
C VAL A 93 7.37 -8.47 0.53
N PRO A 94 8.43 -7.93 -0.11
CA PRO A 94 9.80 -8.38 0.07
C PRO A 94 10.24 -8.34 1.54
N THR A 95 10.97 -9.39 2.00
CA THR A 95 11.29 -9.61 3.42
C THR A 95 12.10 -8.47 4.06
N ASN A 96 12.98 -7.81 3.29
CA ASN A 96 13.74 -6.65 3.76
C ASN A 96 12.85 -5.44 4.06
N VAL A 97 11.88 -5.18 3.19
CA VAL A 97 10.88 -4.12 3.38
C VAL A 97 9.95 -4.48 4.55
N ALA A 98 9.46 -5.71 4.59
CA ALA A 98 8.60 -6.18 5.68
C ALA A 98 9.29 -6.07 7.05
N ARG A 99 10.59 -6.37 7.14
CA ARG A 99 11.36 -6.21 8.38
C ARG A 99 11.41 -4.75 8.84
N ALA A 100 11.79 -3.83 7.94
CA ALA A 100 11.89 -2.41 8.28
C ALA A 100 10.53 -1.84 8.72
N LEU A 101 9.45 -2.26 8.04
CA LEU A 101 8.09 -1.87 8.43
C LEU A 101 7.73 -2.41 9.82
N VAL A 102 8.01 -3.68 10.12
CA VAL A 102 7.70 -4.29 11.43
C VAL A 102 8.49 -3.63 12.56
N GLU A 103 9.78 -3.33 12.34
CA GLU A 103 10.59 -2.60 13.33
C GLU A 103 10.01 -1.20 13.61
N GLY A 104 9.50 -0.51 12.58
CA GLY A 104 8.80 0.76 12.74
C GLY A 104 7.48 0.64 13.51
N LEU A 105 6.75 -0.47 13.37
CA LEU A 105 5.45 -0.67 13.99
C LEU A 105 5.50 -0.87 15.53
N GLU A 106 6.67 -1.07 16.12
CA GLU A 106 6.82 -1.23 17.58
C GLU A 106 6.57 0.07 18.35
N HIS A 107 6.55 1.21 17.66
CA HIS A 107 6.37 2.53 18.26
C HIS A 107 5.05 3.18 17.83
N ASP A 108 4.52 4.04 18.68
CA ASP A 108 3.39 4.90 18.33
C ASP A 108 3.85 5.99 17.34
N PHE A 109 3.14 6.14 16.25
CA PHE A 109 3.34 7.16 15.22
C PHE A 109 2.12 8.10 15.18
N VAL A 110 2.03 8.99 16.15
CA VAL A 110 0.97 10.01 16.21
C VAL A 110 1.55 11.33 15.73
N ALA A 111 1.06 11.82 14.61
CA ALA A 111 1.51 13.08 14.03
C ALA A 111 1.04 14.29 14.85
N ASP A 112 1.91 15.29 15.02
CA ASP A 112 1.52 16.62 15.48
C ASP A 112 1.18 17.49 14.25
N ASP A 113 -0.03 17.36 13.78
CA ASP A 113 -0.50 17.99 12.55
C ASP A 113 -1.18 19.37 12.76
N ALA A 114 -1.10 19.92 13.99
CA ALA A 114 -1.75 21.19 14.32
C ALA A 114 -1.29 22.34 13.40
N ALA A 115 0.00 22.40 13.08
CA ALA A 115 0.55 23.47 12.23
C ALA A 115 0.03 23.43 10.80
N ILE A 116 -0.03 22.24 10.19
CA ILE A 116 -0.51 22.10 8.82
C ILE A 116 -2.03 22.32 8.74
N ARG A 117 -2.79 21.89 9.75
CA ARG A 117 -4.23 22.15 9.81
C ARG A 117 -4.58 23.63 9.95
N GLN A 118 -3.74 24.40 10.64
CA GLN A 118 -3.92 25.87 10.69
C GLN A 118 -3.58 26.54 9.37
N LEU A 119 -2.55 26.05 8.68
CA LEU A 119 -2.08 26.62 7.44
C LEU A 119 -3.02 26.31 6.26
N VAL A 120 -3.52 25.07 6.22
CA VAL A 120 -4.44 24.57 5.19
C VAL A 120 -5.67 23.97 5.86
N PRO A 121 -6.64 24.79 6.31
CA PRO A 121 -7.84 24.31 6.97
C PRO A 121 -8.68 23.47 6.02
N ARG A 122 -8.92 22.20 6.40
CA ARG A 122 -9.81 21.30 5.64
C ARG A 122 -10.40 20.22 6.54
N ARG A 123 -11.56 19.71 6.15
CA ARG A 123 -12.09 18.49 6.75
C ARG A 123 -11.29 17.30 6.22
N LEU A 124 -10.69 16.53 7.13
CA LEU A 124 -10.03 15.29 6.80
C LEU A 124 -11.02 14.11 6.89
N MET A 125 -10.79 13.11 6.07
CA MET A 125 -11.55 11.86 6.11
C MET A 125 -11.20 11.07 7.37
N GLY A 126 -12.21 10.58 8.09
CA GLY A 126 -12.03 9.63 9.19
C GLY A 126 -11.63 8.25 8.67
N LEU A 127 -11.21 7.35 9.59
CA LEU A 127 -10.70 6.03 9.24
C LEU A 127 -11.64 5.25 8.31
N GLU A 128 -12.92 5.15 8.65
CA GLU A 128 -13.89 4.36 7.87
C GLU A 128 -14.10 4.93 6.46
N GLU A 129 -14.20 6.25 6.35
CA GLU A 129 -14.35 6.95 5.07
C GLU A 129 -13.11 6.75 4.19
N ALA A 130 -11.92 6.90 4.76
CA ALA A 130 -10.65 6.71 4.08
C ALA A 130 -10.47 5.28 3.56
N VAL A 131 -10.77 4.27 4.40
CA VAL A 131 -10.66 2.86 4.01
C VAL A 131 -11.69 2.51 2.94
N ARG A 132 -12.91 3.04 3.02
CA ARG A 132 -13.94 2.84 2.00
C ARG A 132 -13.52 3.38 0.64
N VAL A 133 -13.03 4.62 0.59
CA VAL A 133 -12.51 5.23 -0.65
C VAL A 133 -11.37 4.39 -1.23
N ALA A 134 -10.45 3.91 -0.39
CA ALA A 134 -9.34 3.08 -0.85
C ALA A 134 -9.82 1.73 -1.41
N VAL A 135 -10.78 1.06 -0.77
CA VAL A 135 -11.36 -0.21 -1.25
C VAL A 135 -12.11 -0.01 -2.56
N GLU A 136 -12.87 1.09 -2.67
CA GLU A 136 -13.57 1.41 -3.92
C GLU A 136 -12.61 1.69 -5.07
N ALA A 137 -11.53 2.43 -4.83
CA ALA A 137 -10.49 2.69 -5.84
C ALA A 137 -9.79 1.39 -6.27
N ASP A 138 -9.49 0.48 -5.33
CA ASP A 138 -8.90 -0.82 -5.64
C ASP A 138 -9.85 -1.68 -6.49
N ASN A 139 -11.12 -1.73 -6.14
CA ASN A 139 -12.13 -2.47 -6.89
C ASN A 139 -12.36 -1.92 -8.32
N ARG A 140 -12.16 -0.62 -8.52
CA ARG A 140 -12.25 0.02 -9.85
C ARG A 140 -10.94 -0.07 -10.65
N HIS A 141 -9.91 -0.70 -10.09
CA HIS A 141 -8.57 -0.73 -10.68
C HIS A 141 -7.97 0.67 -10.96
N GLU A 142 -8.36 1.66 -10.16
CA GLU A 142 -7.87 3.04 -10.26
C GLU A 142 -6.54 3.26 -9.50
N VAL A 143 -6.04 2.25 -8.81
CA VAL A 143 -4.75 2.31 -8.10
C VAL A 143 -3.61 2.20 -9.11
N VAL A 144 -2.89 3.30 -9.32
CA VAL A 144 -1.83 3.43 -10.33
C VAL A 144 -0.59 2.57 -10.01
N ALA A 145 -0.32 2.32 -8.73
CA ALA A 145 0.84 1.53 -8.30
C ALA A 145 0.41 0.43 -7.33
N ARG A 146 0.58 -0.82 -7.73
CA ARG A 146 0.39 -1.99 -6.86
C ARG A 146 1.75 -2.56 -6.47
N TRP A 147 1.91 -2.97 -5.23
CA TRP A 147 3.13 -3.64 -4.76
C TRP A 147 3.48 -4.89 -5.58
N VAL A 148 2.48 -5.60 -6.09
CA VAL A 148 2.67 -6.78 -6.94
C VAL A 148 3.34 -6.40 -8.26
N GLU A 149 2.97 -5.27 -8.84
CA GLU A 149 3.55 -4.77 -10.09
C GLU A 149 4.95 -4.20 -9.87
N GLY A 150 5.19 -3.53 -8.74
CA GLY A 150 6.50 -2.99 -8.35
C GLY A 150 7.50 -4.03 -7.86
N ALA A 151 7.06 -5.16 -7.32
CA ALA A 151 7.93 -6.17 -6.74
C ALA A 151 8.88 -6.81 -7.77
N ILE A 152 8.46 -6.95 -9.02
CA ILE A 152 9.30 -7.48 -10.12
C ILE A 152 10.41 -6.48 -10.46
N VAL A 153 10.08 -5.20 -10.54
CA VAL A 153 11.04 -4.13 -10.83
C VAL A 153 12.06 -3.98 -9.70
N CYS A 154 11.59 -3.99 -8.43
CA CYS A 154 12.48 -3.84 -7.28
C CYS A 154 13.37 -5.06 -7.04
N ARG A 155 12.93 -6.28 -7.40
CA ARG A 155 13.72 -7.51 -7.19
C ARG A 155 14.96 -7.57 -8.09
N ASN A 156 14.91 -6.91 -9.24
CA ASN A 156 16.01 -6.84 -10.22
C ASN A 156 16.65 -5.45 -10.28
N PHE A 157 16.34 -4.56 -9.34
CA PHE A 157 16.94 -3.24 -9.29
C PHE A 157 18.38 -3.35 -8.76
N HIS A 158 19.32 -3.17 -9.67
CA HIS A 158 20.74 -3.01 -9.40
C HIS A 158 21.09 -1.54 -9.63
N PRO A 159 21.38 -0.74 -8.59
CA PRO A 159 21.71 0.69 -8.74
C PRO A 159 22.89 0.91 -9.68
N GLU A 160 23.83 -0.04 -9.70
CA GLU A 160 25.00 -0.05 -10.57
C GLU A 160 24.67 -0.22 -12.06
N TYR A 161 23.48 -0.77 -12.38
CA TYR A 161 23.01 -0.93 -13.76
C TYR A 161 21.98 0.13 -14.18
N GLY A 162 21.73 1.13 -13.35
CA GLY A 162 20.70 2.15 -13.57
C GLY A 162 20.87 2.98 -14.85
N TYR A 163 22.02 2.90 -15.49
CA TYR A 163 22.29 3.58 -16.77
C TYR A 163 22.04 2.73 -18.01
N TYR A 164 21.79 1.43 -17.86
CA TYR A 164 21.55 0.54 -18.98
C TYR A 164 20.07 0.16 -19.04
N ALA A 165 19.31 0.89 -19.86
CA ALA A 165 17.95 0.50 -20.20
C ALA A 165 18.00 -0.79 -21.03
N MET A 166 17.59 -1.92 -20.45
CA MET A 166 17.34 -3.13 -21.22
C MET A 166 16.07 -2.90 -22.07
N ARG A 167 16.24 -2.86 -23.38
CA ARG A 167 15.14 -2.74 -24.32
C ARG A 167 15.01 -4.04 -25.06
N ALA A 168 13.83 -4.65 -25.04
CA ALA A 168 13.44 -5.74 -25.92
C ALA A 168 12.26 -5.28 -26.75
N GLY A 169 12.27 -5.57 -28.02
CA GLY A 169 11.19 -5.24 -28.94
C GLY A 169 10.98 -6.38 -29.92
N ALA A 170 9.75 -6.61 -30.27
CA ALA A 170 9.36 -7.52 -31.35
C ALA A 170 8.18 -6.92 -32.11
N GLU A 171 8.13 -7.18 -33.40
CA GLU A 171 7.01 -6.77 -34.26
C GLU A 171 6.30 -8.01 -34.76
N ALA A 172 4.98 -7.99 -34.74
CA ALA A 172 4.14 -9.03 -35.32
C ALA A 172 2.98 -8.39 -36.08
N TYR A 173 2.65 -8.97 -37.23
CA TYR A 173 1.54 -8.54 -38.06
C TYR A 173 0.40 -9.52 -37.92
N GLY A 174 -0.82 -9.01 -37.85
CA GLY A 174 -2.03 -9.82 -37.73
C GLY A 174 -3.23 -9.12 -38.32
N GLU A 175 -4.31 -9.88 -38.57
CA GLU A 175 -5.56 -9.38 -39.16
C GLU A 175 -6.53 -8.81 -38.12
N ALA A 176 -6.16 -8.84 -36.84
CA ALA A 176 -7.00 -8.33 -35.76
C ALA A 176 -7.13 -6.80 -35.80
N THR A 177 -8.30 -6.28 -35.46
CA THR A 177 -8.49 -4.82 -35.37
C THR A 177 -7.66 -4.21 -34.24
N PRO A 178 -7.21 -2.94 -34.37
CA PRO A 178 -6.43 -2.26 -33.30
C PRO A 178 -7.10 -2.31 -31.92
N ASP A 179 -8.44 -2.17 -31.86
CA ASP A 179 -9.19 -2.25 -30.60
C ASP A 179 -9.17 -3.66 -29.98
N ALA A 180 -9.16 -4.70 -30.78
CA ALA A 180 -9.06 -6.06 -30.30
C ALA A 180 -7.66 -6.34 -29.74
N VAL A 181 -6.62 -5.87 -30.44
CA VAL A 181 -5.22 -5.95 -29.98
C VAL A 181 -5.05 -5.20 -28.69
N PHE A 182 -5.52 -3.95 -28.62
CA PHE A 182 -5.40 -3.12 -27.41
C PHE A 182 -6.09 -3.76 -26.21
N ARG A 183 -7.34 -4.26 -26.38
CA ARG A 183 -8.04 -4.98 -25.30
C ARG A 183 -7.29 -6.20 -24.82
N THR A 184 -6.66 -6.95 -25.73
CA THR A 184 -5.84 -8.11 -25.36
C THR A 184 -4.60 -7.70 -24.61
N VAL A 185 -3.91 -6.64 -25.03
CA VAL A 185 -2.73 -6.10 -24.34
C VAL A 185 -3.10 -5.65 -22.93
N CYS A 186 -4.23 -4.98 -22.73
CA CYS A 186 -4.71 -4.55 -21.41
C CYS A 186 -5.06 -5.72 -20.47
N THR A 187 -5.17 -6.95 -20.96
CA THR A 187 -5.38 -8.13 -20.11
C THR A 187 -4.09 -8.84 -19.71
N ILE A 188 -2.93 -8.37 -20.16
CA ILE A 188 -1.63 -8.93 -19.79
C ILE A 188 -1.32 -8.53 -18.35
N GLY A 189 -0.97 -9.51 -17.52
CA GLY A 189 -0.76 -9.32 -16.09
C GLY A 189 -2.05 -9.45 -15.27
N GLY A 190 -2.01 -9.04 -14.01
CA GLY A 190 -3.14 -9.17 -13.09
C GLY A 190 -3.56 -10.64 -12.87
N GLU A 191 -4.86 -10.87 -12.72
CA GLU A 191 -5.41 -12.22 -12.47
C GLU A 191 -5.24 -13.21 -13.64
N ARG A 192 -5.07 -12.71 -14.86
CA ARG A 192 -4.87 -13.56 -16.05
C ARG A 192 -3.41 -13.90 -16.33
N GLY A 193 -2.47 -13.29 -15.60
CA GLY A 193 -1.05 -13.50 -15.80
C GLY A 193 -0.56 -13.13 -17.21
N TYR A 194 0.59 -13.66 -17.58
CA TYR A 194 1.12 -13.54 -18.93
C TYR A 194 0.64 -14.72 -19.78
N PHE A 195 0.30 -14.49 -21.05
CA PHE A 195 -0.23 -15.54 -21.95
C PHE A 195 0.73 -16.69 -22.21
N PHE A 196 1.98 -16.56 -21.81
CA PHE A 196 3.02 -17.56 -21.94
C PHE A 196 3.58 -17.93 -20.57
N ALA A 197 3.70 -19.25 -20.31
CA ALA A 197 4.32 -19.81 -19.11
C ALA A 197 3.72 -19.31 -17.78
N ASN A 198 2.40 -19.31 -17.63
CA ASN A 198 1.68 -18.90 -16.42
C ASN A 198 2.20 -19.54 -15.13
N LEU A 199 2.76 -20.76 -15.21
CA LEU A 199 3.35 -21.48 -14.07
C LEU A 199 4.61 -20.80 -13.49
N LEU A 200 5.24 -19.90 -14.26
CA LEU A 200 6.45 -19.17 -13.83
C LEU A 200 6.13 -17.81 -13.20
N TRP A 201 4.87 -17.36 -13.29
CA TRP A 201 4.44 -16.02 -12.89
C TRP A 201 3.37 -16.01 -11.79
N SER A 202 2.92 -17.21 -11.38
CA SER A 202 1.98 -17.40 -10.26
C SER A 202 2.66 -17.40 -8.89
#